data_d64129bcfac3e43607bc4b4b346929d0
#
_entry.id   d64129bcfac3e43607bc4b4b346929d0
#
_cell.length_a   1.000
_cell.length_b   1.000
_cell.length_c   1.000
_cell.angle_alpha   90.00
_cell.angle_beta   90.00
_cell.angle_gamma   90.00
#
_symmetry.space_group_name_H-M   'P 1'
#
loop_
_entity.id
_entity.type
_entity.pdbx_description
1 polymer ?
#
loop_
_entity_poly.entity_id
_entity_poly.type
_entity_poly.pdbx_seq_one_letter_code
_entity_poly.pdbx_strand_id
1 'polypeptide(L)' 'MNSKEFKRWLAKQGATFGEMKGSHLKVYYNGKQAILPMHGAELKTGTLEAIKKQLGLK' A
#
# COMPACT_ATOMS: atom_id res chain seq x y z
N MET A 1 -0.54 12.20 2.07
CA MET A 1 -0.79 11.00 2.90
C MET A 1 0.51 10.24 3.10
N ASN A 2 0.85 9.91 4.33
CA ASN A 2 2.08 9.16 4.59
C ASN A 2 1.81 7.65 4.54
N SER A 3 2.90 6.86 4.61
CA SER A 3 2.80 5.40 4.49
C SER A 3 1.88 4.78 5.53
N LYS A 4 1.97 5.24 6.78
CA LYS A 4 1.15 4.70 7.87
C LYS A 4 -0.32 4.97 7.64
N GLU A 5 -0.63 6.18 7.21
CA GLU A 5 -2.01 6.55 6.92
C GLU A 5 -2.57 5.73 5.77
N PHE A 6 -1.78 5.55 4.73
CA PHE A 6 -2.20 4.77 3.57
C PHE A 6 -2.38 3.29 3.92
N LYS A 7 -1.47 2.75 4.74
CA LYS A 7 -1.60 1.38 5.22
C LYS A 7 -2.92 1.20 5.97
N ARG A 8 -3.25 2.15 6.85
CA ARG A 8 -4.50 2.12 7.60
C ARG A 8 -5.71 2.18 6.67
N TRP A 9 -5.63 3.02 5.67
CA TRP A 9 -6.71 3.14 4.69
C TRP A 9 -6.88 1.82 3.93
N LEU A 10 -5.78 1.20 3.51
CA LEU A 10 -5.83 -0.08 2.81
C LEU A 10 -6.46 -1.16 3.68
N ALA A 11 -6.13 -1.19 4.97
CA ALA A 11 -6.72 -2.15 5.89
C ALA A 11 -8.25 -1.99 5.96
N LYS A 12 -8.73 -0.75 5.91
CA LYS A 12 -10.16 -0.48 5.89
C LYS A 12 -10.83 -0.98 4.63
N GLN A 13 -10.09 -1.04 3.52
CA GLN A 13 -10.61 -1.57 2.27
C GLN A 13 -10.65 -3.09 2.25
N GLY A 14 -10.09 -3.74 3.25
CA GLY A 14 -10.03 -5.19 3.32
C GLY A 14 -8.72 -5.77 2.84
N ALA A 15 -7.70 -4.94 2.61
CA ALA A 15 -6.40 -5.42 2.21
C ALA A 15 -5.71 -6.15 3.35
N THR A 16 -4.86 -7.11 3.02
CA THR A 16 -4.02 -7.79 3.99
C THR A 16 -2.56 -7.46 3.69
N PHE A 17 -1.71 -7.69 4.67
CA PHE A 17 -0.30 -7.33 4.56
C PHE A 17 0.55 -8.55 4.78
N GLY A 18 1.57 -8.67 3.96
CA GLY A 18 2.49 -9.79 4.06
C GLY A 18 3.80 -9.39 4.69
N GLU A 19 4.87 -9.95 4.17
CA GLU A 19 6.19 -9.74 4.71
C GLU A 19 6.72 -8.34 4.43
N MET A 20 7.40 -7.76 5.42
CA MET A 20 8.12 -6.51 5.21
C MET A 20 9.58 -6.82 4.96
N LYS A 21 10.10 -6.35 3.85
CA LYS A 21 11.49 -6.55 3.49
C LYS A 21 12.15 -5.19 3.40
N GLY A 22 13.00 -4.88 4.37
CA GLY A 22 13.54 -3.54 4.51
C GLY A 22 12.40 -2.57 4.77
N SER A 23 12.25 -1.57 3.92
CA SER A 23 11.15 -0.62 4.04
C SER A 23 10.04 -0.87 3.03
N HIS A 24 9.98 -2.08 2.46
CA HIS A 24 8.95 -2.44 1.48
C HIS A 24 7.99 -3.48 2.09
N LEU A 25 6.73 -3.10 2.20
CA LEU A 25 5.68 -3.96 2.76
C LEU A 25 4.83 -4.52 1.63
N LYS A 26 4.66 -5.85 1.61
CA LYS A 26 3.77 -6.47 0.64
C LYS A 26 2.32 -6.28 1.05
N VAL A 27 1.50 -5.89 0.11
CA VAL A 27 0.07 -5.66 0.31
C VAL A 27 -0.70 -6.56 -0.64
N TYR A 28 -1.71 -7.23 -0.12
CA TYR A 28 -2.55 -8.12 -0.91
C TYR A 28 -4.00 -7.67 -0.84
N TYR A 29 -4.67 -7.68 -1.97
CA TYR A 29 -6.08 -7.33 -2.04
C TYR A 29 -6.72 -8.03 -3.23
N ASN A 30 -7.78 -8.79 -2.96
CA ASN A 30 -8.59 -9.42 -4.00
C ASN A 30 -7.75 -10.21 -5.02
N GLY A 31 -6.77 -10.97 -4.54
CA GLY A 31 -5.90 -11.78 -5.40
C GLY A 31 -4.81 -11.00 -6.09
N LYS A 32 -4.71 -9.69 -5.84
CA LYS A 32 -3.68 -8.83 -6.41
C LYS A 32 -2.70 -8.41 -5.34
N GLN A 33 -1.53 -7.97 -5.77
CA GLN A 33 -0.50 -7.55 -4.81
C GLN A 33 0.19 -6.28 -5.27
N ALA A 34 0.71 -5.56 -4.30
CA ALA A 34 1.47 -4.34 -4.55
C ALA A 34 2.51 -4.18 -3.45
N ILE A 35 3.45 -3.27 -3.65
CA ILE A 35 4.48 -2.96 -2.67
C ILE A 35 4.25 -1.55 -2.15
N LEU A 36 4.19 -1.42 -0.83
CA LEU A 36 4.02 -0.14 -0.16
C LEU A 36 5.33 0.26 0.50
N PRO A 37 5.96 1.35 0.06
CA PRO A 37 7.17 1.82 0.73
C PRO A 37 6.83 2.39 2.10
N MET A 38 7.52 1.91 3.12
CA MET A 38 7.26 2.25 4.53
C MET A 38 8.43 2.99 5.17
N HIS A 39 9.03 3.90 4.42
CA HIS A 39 10.21 4.62 4.94
C HIS A 39 9.87 5.93 5.63
N GLY A 40 8.60 6.13 5.98
CA GLY A 40 8.19 7.29 6.78
C GLY A 40 8.02 8.59 6.02
N ALA A 41 8.36 8.61 4.75
CA ALA A 41 8.19 9.81 3.94
C ALA A 41 6.75 9.95 3.46
N GLU A 42 6.41 11.18 3.08
CA GLU A 42 5.12 11.45 2.44
C GLU A 42 5.05 10.73 1.11
N LEU A 43 3.97 10.01 0.87
CA LEU A 43 3.77 9.33 -0.40
C LEU A 43 3.28 10.31 -1.45
N LYS A 44 3.91 10.27 -2.61
CA LYS A 44 3.49 11.10 -3.74
C LYS A 44 2.19 10.57 -4.31
N THR A 45 1.40 11.47 -4.88
CA THR A 45 0.12 11.11 -5.50
C THR A 45 0.30 10.01 -6.54
N GLY A 46 1.33 10.11 -7.36
CA GLY A 46 1.61 9.10 -8.38
C GLY A 46 1.84 7.72 -7.79
N THR A 47 2.55 7.65 -6.66
CA THR A 47 2.81 6.39 -5.97
C THR A 47 1.51 5.80 -5.41
N LEU A 48 0.69 6.64 -4.78
CA LEU A 48 -0.61 6.22 -4.24
C LEU A 48 -1.49 5.66 -5.33
N GLU A 49 -1.59 6.38 -6.44
CA GLU A 49 -2.42 5.97 -7.56
C GLU A 49 -1.94 4.66 -8.18
N ALA A 50 -0.62 4.49 -8.30
CA ALA A 50 -0.05 3.27 -8.85
C ALA A 50 -0.39 2.07 -7.97
N ILE A 51 -0.28 2.21 -6.65
CA ILE A 51 -0.60 1.13 -5.73
C ILE A 51 -2.08 0.77 -5.80
N LYS A 52 -2.94 1.78 -5.79
CA LYS A 52 -4.38 1.58 -5.92
C LYS A 52 -4.73 0.85 -7.21
N LYS A 53 -4.08 1.24 -8.29
CA LYS A 53 -4.31 0.63 -9.59
C LYS A 53 -3.87 -0.82 -9.62
N GLN A 54 -2.71 -1.10 -9.03
CA GLN A 54 -2.20 -2.48 -8.96
C GLN A 54 -3.13 -3.38 -8.16
N LEU A 55 -3.77 -2.85 -7.13
CA LEU A 55 -4.69 -3.60 -6.30
C LEU A 55 -6.12 -3.59 -6.82
N GLY A 56 -6.39 -2.80 -7.85
CA GLY A 56 -7.73 -2.67 -8.38
C GLY A 56 -8.65 -1.78 -7.55
N LEU A 57 -8.08 -0.97 -6.69
CA LEU A 57 -8.84 -0.01 -5.87
C LEU A 57 -9.01 1.31 -6.64
N LYS A 58 -10.12 1.97 -6.39
CA LYS A 58 -10.40 3.27 -7.02
C LYS A 58 -10.19 4.42 -6.06
#